data_315851facaee1c6cec108558537b9b27
#
_entry.id   315851facaee1c6cec108558537b9b27
#
_cell.length_a   1.000
_cell.length_b   1.000
_cell.length_c   1.000
_cell.angle_alpha   90.00
_cell.angle_beta   90.00
_cell.angle_gamma   90.00
#
_symmetry.space_group_name_H-M   'P 1'
#
loop_
_entity.id
_entity.type
_entity.pdbx_description
1 polymer ?
#
loop_
_entity_poly.entity_id
_entity_poly.type
_entity_poly.pdbx_seq_one_letter_code
_entity_poly.pdbx_strand_id
1 'polypeptide(L)'
;KFLAFLLILFPIFSLGIAKAETIKIVSDTAYAPFEFKDSDQTYKGIDVDIINKVAEIKGWNIQMSYPGFDAAVNAVQAGQADAIMAGMTKTKEREKVFTMSDTYYDTKVVIATTKSHKISQYDQLKGKTVGVKNGTAAQRFLETIKDKYGFTIKTFDTSDLMNNSLSAGAIDAMMD
;
A
#
# COMPACT_ATOMS: atom_id res chain seq x y z
N LYS A 1 76.51 0.99 23.84
CA LYS A 1 75.38 1.96 23.76
C LYS A 1 74.29 1.24 22.98
N PHE A 2 73.31 0.67 23.74
CA PHE A 2 72.11 0.08 23.20
C PHE A 2 71.03 1.17 23.15
N LEU A 3 70.52 1.51 21.95
CA LEU A 3 69.42 2.42 21.74
C LEU A 3 68.14 1.58 21.74
N ALA A 4 67.35 1.64 22.85
CA ALA A 4 66.05 0.99 22.89
C ALA A 4 65.04 1.81 22.10
N PHE A 5 64.52 1.26 21.01
CA PHE A 5 63.47 1.86 20.18
C PHE A 5 62.11 1.47 20.80
N LEU A 6 61.49 2.42 21.51
CA LEU A 6 60.18 2.24 22.15
C LEU A 6 59.09 2.38 21.04
N LEU A 7 58.56 1.26 20.57
CA LEU A 7 57.46 1.23 19.64
C LEU A 7 56.15 1.54 20.41
N ILE A 8 55.65 2.77 20.28
CA ILE A 8 54.37 3.15 20.82
C ILE A 8 53.27 2.62 19.91
N LEU A 9 52.63 1.51 20.28
CA LEU A 9 51.45 0.96 19.59
C LEU A 9 50.27 1.89 19.88
N PHE A 10 49.90 2.74 18.91
CA PHE A 10 48.65 3.49 18.97
C PHE A 10 47.49 2.54 18.62
N PRO A 11 46.51 2.33 19.51
CA PRO A 11 45.33 1.58 19.14
C PRO A 11 44.54 2.40 18.09
N ILE A 12 44.46 1.90 16.86
CA ILE A 12 43.58 2.44 15.87
C ILE A 12 42.13 2.10 16.31
N PHE A 13 41.50 3.04 16.98
CA PHE A 13 40.05 2.98 17.23
C PHE A 13 39.35 3.14 15.86
N SER A 14 39.01 2.02 15.22
CA SER A 14 38.11 2.02 14.07
C SER A 14 36.75 2.49 14.56
N LEU A 15 36.46 3.77 14.40
CA LEU A 15 35.11 4.31 14.49
C LEU A 15 34.30 3.64 13.37
N GLY A 16 33.62 2.55 13.72
CA GLY A 16 32.66 1.93 12.82
C GLY A 16 31.58 2.97 12.51
N ILE A 17 31.58 3.51 11.30
CA ILE A 17 30.49 4.32 10.81
C ILE A 17 29.28 3.37 10.75
N ALA A 18 28.36 3.50 11.71
CA ALA A 18 27.10 2.79 11.66
C ALA A 18 26.39 3.24 10.37
N LYS A 19 26.39 2.36 9.36
CA LYS A 19 25.63 2.59 8.13
C LYS A 19 24.15 2.54 8.51
N ALA A 20 23.42 3.60 8.18
CA ALA A 20 21.97 3.61 8.37
C ALA A 20 21.37 2.40 7.65
N GLU A 21 20.49 1.69 8.33
CA GLU A 21 19.75 0.56 7.76
C GLU A 21 18.88 1.06 6.60
N THR A 22 18.93 0.37 5.46
CA THR A 22 18.09 0.70 4.31
C THR A 22 16.89 -0.23 4.31
N ILE A 23 15.70 0.36 4.47
CA ILE A 23 14.41 -0.33 4.47
C ILE A 23 13.73 -0.12 3.13
N LYS A 24 13.42 -1.20 2.44
CA LYS A 24 12.69 -1.21 1.16
C LYS A 24 11.19 -1.26 1.42
N ILE A 25 10.49 -0.21 1.06
CA ILE A 25 9.04 -0.11 1.24
C ILE A 25 8.37 -0.04 -0.12
N VAL A 26 7.31 -0.82 -0.28
CA VAL A 26 6.47 -0.82 -1.47
C VAL A 26 5.11 -0.24 -1.15
N SER A 27 4.51 0.43 -2.13
CA SER A 27 3.23 1.11 -1.98
C SER A 27 2.37 0.98 -3.24
N ASP A 28 1.16 1.49 -3.19
CA ASP A 28 0.29 1.60 -4.37
C ASP A 28 0.71 2.78 -5.25
N THR A 29 0.23 2.79 -6.47
CA THR A 29 0.48 3.89 -7.43
C THR A 29 -0.40 5.11 -7.17
N ALA A 30 -1.64 4.89 -6.68
CA ALA A 30 -2.59 5.95 -6.38
C ALA A 30 -3.72 5.46 -5.48
N TYR A 31 -3.74 5.92 -4.24
CA TYR A 31 -4.82 5.70 -3.28
C TYR A 31 -4.94 6.90 -2.34
N ALA A 32 -5.47 8.02 -2.86
CA ALA A 32 -5.71 9.21 -2.04
C ALA A 32 -6.71 8.93 -0.90
N PRO A 33 -6.49 9.44 0.31
CA PRO A 33 -5.44 10.38 0.72
C PRO A 33 -4.15 9.74 1.23
N PHE A 34 -3.96 8.43 1.09
CA PHE A 34 -2.83 7.68 1.68
C PHE A 34 -1.55 7.89 0.87
N GLU A 35 -1.57 7.60 -0.42
CA GLU A 35 -0.48 7.86 -1.36
C GLU A 35 -1.04 8.24 -2.73
N PHE A 36 -0.49 9.28 -3.32
CA PHE A 36 -0.86 9.79 -4.64
C PHE A 36 0.23 10.72 -5.17
N LYS A 37 0.25 10.91 -6.48
CA LYS A 37 1.12 11.91 -7.10
C LYS A 37 0.46 13.27 -7.12
N ASP A 38 1.21 14.28 -6.71
CA ASP A 38 0.83 15.69 -6.84
C ASP A 38 1.14 16.22 -8.26
N SER A 39 0.82 17.48 -8.51
CA SER A 39 1.05 18.17 -9.78
C SER A 39 2.53 18.18 -10.21
N ASP A 40 3.46 18.14 -9.28
CA ASP A 40 4.91 18.06 -9.49
C ASP A 40 5.42 16.59 -9.69
N GLN A 41 4.51 15.62 -9.79
CA GLN A 41 4.77 14.19 -9.92
C GLN A 41 5.49 13.56 -8.70
N THR A 42 5.56 14.25 -7.57
CA THR A 42 6.05 13.68 -6.30
C THR A 42 4.94 12.93 -5.58
N TYR A 43 5.30 11.85 -4.88
CA TYR A 43 4.37 11.13 -4.03
C TYR A 43 4.16 11.87 -2.72
N LYS A 44 2.89 12.02 -2.35
CA LYS A 44 2.41 12.66 -1.10
C LYS A 44 1.28 11.83 -0.51
N GLY A 45 0.91 12.15 0.71
CA GLY A 45 -0.22 11.55 1.42
C GLY A 45 0.14 11.06 2.81
N ILE A 46 -0.87 10.57 3.51
CA ILE A 46 -0.78 10.16 4.92
C ILE A 46 0.33 9.12 5.11
N ASP A 47 0.39 8.12 4.23
CA ASP A 47 1.35 7.03 4.32
C ASP A 47 2.77 7.51 4.06
N VAL A 48 2.95 8.38 3.07
CA VAL A 48 4.24 8.99 2.74
C VAL A 48 4.76 9.83 3.91
N ASP A 49 3.89 10.62 4.54
CA ASP A 49 4.25 11.46 5.69
C ASP A 49 4.61 10.62 6.92
N ILE A 50 3.83 9.57 7.21
CA ILE A 50 4.09 8.66 8.33
C ILE A 50 5.44 7.97 8.15
N ILE A 51 5.72 7.39 6.98
CA ILE A 51 6.95 6.64 6.80
C ILE A 51 8.19 7.54 6.81
N ASN A 52 8.09 8.75 6.26
CA ASN A 52 9.16 9.74 6.35
C ASN A 52 9.44 10.11 7.81
N LYS A 53 8.40 10.28 8.63
CA LYS A 53 8.56 10.57 10.06
C LYS A 53 9.14 9.40 10.85
N VAL A 54 8.74 8.18 10.53
CA VAL A 54 9.34 6.97 11.12
C VAL A 54 10.82 6.86 10.74
N ALA A 55 11.17 7.11 9.49
CA ALA A 55 12.55 7.11 9.02
C ALA A 55 13.42 8.12 9.78
N GLU A 56 12.92 9.35 9.96
CA GLU A 56 13.60 10.39 10.75
C GLU A 56 13.84 9.94 12.19
N ILE A 57 12.81 9.41 12.87
CA ILE A 57 12.90 8.98 14.28
C ILE A 57 13.87 7.79 14.46
N LYS A 58 13.86 6.86 13.50
CA LYS A 58 14.67 5.63 13.57
C LYS A 58 16.07 5.78 12.97
N GLY A 59 16.35 6.85 12.26
CA GLY A 59 17.59 7.02 11.49
C GLY A 59 17.72 6.03 10.34
N TRP A 60 16.59 5.59 9.76
CA TRP A 60 16.55 4.67 8.63
C TRP A 60 16.71 5.41 7.31
N ASN A 61 17.35 4.73 6.36
CA ASN A 61 17.30 5.14 4.95
C ASN A 61 16.16 4.40 4.26
N ILE A 62 15.11 5.12 3.83
CA ILE A 62 13.95 4.51 3.19
C ILE A 62 14.11 4.52 1.68
N GLN A 63 13.91 3.35 1.07
CA GLN A 63 13.80 3.19 -0.38
C GLN A 63 12.35 2.86 -0.72
N MET A 64 11.59 3.87 -1.21
CA MET A 64 10.20 3.69 -1.64
C MET A 64 10.12 3.25 -3.09
N SER A 65 9.17 2.35 -3.40
CA SER A 65 8.73 2.05 -4.76
C SER A 65 7.22 1.84 -4.83
N TYR A 66 6.63 2.06 -5.99
CA TYR A 66 5.19 2.13 -6.18
C TYR A 66 4.72 1.22 -7.33
N PRO A 67 4.81 -0.11 -7.16
CA PRO A 67 4.49 -1.08 -8.22
C PRO A 67 2.98 -1.28 -8.43
N GLY A 68 2.13 -0.70 -7.58
CA GLY A 68 0.70 -1.00 -7.48
C GLY A 68 0.39 -1.95 -6.33
N PHE A 69 -0.86 -1.90 -5.82
CA PHE A 69 -1.22 -2.56 -4.57
C PHE A 69 -0.98 -4.08 -4.57
N ASP A 70 -1.50 -4.79 -5.58
CA ASP A 70 -1.36 -6.26 -5.66
C ASP A 70 0.12 -6.67 -5.79
N ALA A 71 0.88 -5.97 -6.65
CA ALA A 71 2.32 -6.22 -6.81
C ALA A 71 3.10 -5.90 -5.52
N ALA A 72 2.71 -4.86 -4.77
CA ALA A 72 3.32 -4.52 -3.49
C ALA A 72 3.08 -5.62 -2.44
N VAL A 73 1.86 -6.14 -2.34
CA VAL A 73 1.52 -7.28 -1.46
C VAL A 73 2.38 -8.50 -1.80
N ASN A 74 2.47 -8.85 -3.08
CA ASN A 74 3.25 -9.99 -3.54
C ASN A 74 4.77 -9.81 -3.30
N ALA A 75 5.31 -8.61 -3.47
CA ALA A 75 6.71 -8.31 -3.23
C ALA A 75 7.13 -8.53 -1.77
N VAL A 76 6.30 -8.11 -0.80
CA VAL A 76 6.59 -8.35 0.62
C VAL A 76 6.45 -9.84 0.97
N GLN A 77 5.44 -10.52 0.46
CA GLN A 77 5.28 -11.97 0.68
C GLN A 77 6.45 -12.78 0.12
N ALA A 78 7.03 -12.33 -0.99
CA ALA A 78 8.19 -12.96 -1.61
C ALA A 78 9.53 -12.54 -0.99
N GLY A 79 9.54 -11.66 0.03
CA GLY A 79 10.76 -11.15 0.65
C GLY A 79 11.59 -10.21 -0.24
N GLN A 80 10.98 -9.64 -1.28
CA GLN A 80 11.62 -8.68 -2.19
C GLN A 80 11.60 -7.25 -1.65
N ALA A 81 10.68 -6.97 -0.72
CA ALA A 81 10.59 -5.73 0.04
C ALA A 81 10.36 -6.05 1.52
N ASP A 82 10.76 -5.11 2.39
CA ASP A 82 10.72 -5.29 3.84
C ASP A 82 9.33 -4.95 4.40
N ALA A 83 8.62 -3.99 3.80
CA ALA A 83 7.31 -3.57 4.25
C ALA A 83 6.43 -3.03 3.10
N ILE A 84 5.11 -3.08 3.32
CA ILE A 84 4.12 -2.39 2.49
C ILE A 84 3.48 -1.27 3.30
N MET A 85 3.31 -0.12 2.68
CA MET A 85 2.56 1.01 3.22
C MET A 85 1.68 1.59 2.09
N ALA A 86 0.37 1.30 2.13
CA ALA A 86 -0.56 1.52 1.02
C ALA A 86 -2.03 1.58 1.49
N GLY A 87 -2.31 2.29 2.58
CA GLY A 87 -3.65 2.35 3.17
C GLY A 87 -4.24 0.96 3.43
N MET A 88 -3.39 -0.02 3.73
CA MET A 88 -3.74 -1.43 3.73
C MET A 88 -4.69 -1.80 4.86
N THR A 89 -5.91 -2.21 4.53
CA THR A 89 -6.90 -2.67 5.52
C THR A 89 -6.37 -3.84 6.34
N LYS A 90 -6.42 -3.73 7.67
CA LYS A 90 -6.12 -4.81 8.61
C LYS A 90 -7.25 -5.85 8.60
N THR A 91 -6.95 -7.10 8.25
CA THR A 91 -7.90 -8.21 8.26
C THR A 91 -7.27 -9.43 8.92
N LYS A 92 -8.12 -10.32 9.47
CA LYS A 92 -7.65 -11.57 10.08
C LYS A 92 -6.86 -12.46 9.13
N GLU A 93 -7.16 -12.44 7.84
CA GLU A 93 -6.44 -13.18 6.81
C GLU A 93 -5.04 -12.60 6.61
N ARG A 94 -4.93 -11.27 6.58
CA ARG A 94 -3.65 -10.58 6.43
C ARG A 94 -2.76 -10.73 7.66
N GLU A 95 -3.34 -10.72 8.85
CA GLU A 95 -2.60 -10.97 10.10
C GLU A 95 -1.97 -12.36 10.21
N LYS A 96 -2.41 -13.33 9.39
CA LYS A 96 -1.79 -14.66 9.32
C LYS A 96 -0.47 -14.67 8.54
N VAL A 97 -0.26 -13.71 7.65
CA VAL A 97 0.88 -13.67 6.72
C VAL A 97 1.75 -12.43 6.86
N PHE A 98 1.24 -11.38 7.51
CA PHE A 98 1.94 -10.13 7.75
C PHE A 98 1.93 -9.75 9.22
N THR A 99 3.00 -9.17 9.71
CA THR A 99 2.98 -8.41 10.95
C THR A 99 2.38 -7.04 10.64
N MET A 100 1.13 -6.82 11.09
CA MET A 100 0.42 -5.57 10.87
C MET A 100 0.74 -4.57 11.98
N SER A 101 0.84 -3.29 11.63
CA SER A 101 0.92 -2.19 12.60
C SER A 101 -0.38 -2.01 13.38
N ASP A 102 -0.37 -1.14 14.37
CA ASP A 102 -1.60 -0.58 14.91
C ASP A 102 -2.34 0.22 13.83
N THR A 103 -3.66 0.31 13.99
CA THR A 103 -4.51 1.09 13.09
C THR A 103 -4.20 2.58 13.25
N TYR A 104 -3.86 3.25 12.17
CA TYR A 104 -3.58 4.69 12.15
C TYR A 104 -4.70 5.51 11.44
N TYR A 105 -5.62 4.82 10.76
CA TYR A 105 -6.75 5.45 10.07
C TYR A 105 -7.95 4.49 10.02
N ASP A 106 -9.14 4.99 10.31
CA ASP A 106 -10.39 4.24 10.21
C ASP A 106 -11.11 4.62 8.92
N THR A 107 -11.39 3.63 8.08
CA THR A 107 -12.15 3.80 6.84
C THR A 107 -13.22 2.72 6.71
N LYS A 108 -14.08 2.87 5.70
CA LYS A 108 -15.12 1.90 5.37
C LYS A 108 -15.06 1.58 3.89
N VAL A 109 -15.22 0.32 3.55
CA VAL A 109 -15.46 -0.10 2.17
C VAL A 109 -16.87 0.32 1.79
N VAL A 110 -17.01 1.05 0.70
CA VAL A 110 -18.28 1.59 0.23
C VAL A 110 -18.53 1.26 -1.24
N ILE A 111 -19.81 1.24 -1.63
CA ILE A 111 -20.18 1.21 -3.05
C ILE A 111 -20.30 2.66 -3.54
N ALA A 112 -19.59 2.96 -4.63
CA ALA A 112 -19.77 4.20 -5.36
C ALA A 112 -20.46 3.95 -6.70
N THR A 113 -21.34 4.89 -7.07
CA THR A 113 -22.11 4.87 -8.31
C THR A 113 -22.16 6.28 -8.89
N THR A 114 -22.53 6.41 -10.16
CA THR A 114 -22.80 7.73 -10.73
C THR A 114 -24.09 8.32 -10.16
N LYS A 115 -24.20 9.65 -10.17
CA LYS A 115 -25.41 10.36 -9.69
C LYS A 115 -26.69 9.95 -10.44
N SER A 116 -26.57 9.55 -11.70
CA SER A 116 -27.67 9.11 -12.57
C SER A 116 -28.13 7.67 -12.29
N HIS A 117 -27.27 6.82 -11.71
CA HIS A 117 -27.57 5.40 -11.47
C HIS A 117 -27.29 5.06 -10.01
N LYS A 118 -28.19 5.48 -9.13
CA LYS A 118 -28.04 5.25 -7.68
C LYS A 118 -28.31 3.78 -7.34
N ILE A 119 -27.36 3.15 -6.69
CA ILE A 119 -27.46 1.84 -6.07
C ILE A 119 -27.27 2.05 -4.55
N SER A 120 -28.26 1.70 -3.76
CA SER A 120 -28.26 1.86 -2.30
C SER A 120 -28.36 0.54 -1.54
N GLN A 121 -28.64 -0.55 -2.25
CA GLN A 121 -28.76 -1.90 -1.69
C GLN A 121 -28.17 -2.93 -2.62
N TYR A 122 -27.67 -4.04 -2.09
CA TYR A 122 -27.02 -5.09 -2.88
C TYR A 122 -27.95 -5.77 -3.89
N ASP A 123 -29.25 -5.86 -3.62
CA ASP A 123 -30.24 -6.45 -4.53
C ASP A 123 -30.32 -5.72 -5.89
N GLN A 124 -29.99 -4.43 -5.89
CA GLN A 124 -29.95 -3.60 -7.09
C GLN A 124 -28.74 -3.86 -7.98
N LEU A 125 -27.77 -4.68 -7.52
CA LEU A 125 -26.61 -5.10 -8.29
C LEU A 125 -26.91 -6.23 -9.27
N LYS A 126 -28.09 -6.86 -9.22
CA LYS A 126 -28.46 -7.97 -10.09
C LYS A 126 -28.26 -7.61 -11.58
N GLY A 127 -27.48 -8.42 -12.28
CA GLY A 127 -27.14 -8.22 -13.70
C GLY A 127 -26.17 -7.06 -13.98
N LYS A 128 -25.61 -6.42 -12.94
CA LYS A 128 -24.70 -5.29 -13.02
C LYS A 128 -23.24 -5.74 -13.05
N THR A 129 -22.35 -4.83 -13.50
CA THR A 129 -20.91 -5.00 -13.40
C THR A 129 -20.36 -4.10 -12.30
N VAL A 130 -19.72 -4.69 -11.30
CA VAL A 130 -19.09 -3.99 -10.17
C VAL A 130 -17.58 -3.99 -10.35
N GLY A 131 -16.99 -2.80 -10.43
CA GLY A 131 -15.54 -2.62 -10.47
C GLY A 131 -14.92 -2.75 -9.08
N VAL A 132 -13.71 -3.29 -9.01
CA VAL A 132 -12.93 -3.37 -7.78
C VAL A 132 -11.44 -3.45 -8.11
N LYS A 133 -10.60 -2.91 -7.24
CA LYS A 133 -9.15 -3.01 -7.41
C LYS A 133 -8.63 -4.39 -6.97
N ASN A 134 -7.67 -4.92 -7.75
CA ASN A 134 -7.04 -6.22 -7.50
C ASN A 134 -6.38 -6.29 -6.11
N GLY A 135 -6.45 -7.46 -5.47
CA GLY A 135 -5.79 -7.77 -4.21
C GLY A 135 -6.42 -7.11 -2.96
N THR A 136 -7.48 -6.30 -3.13
CA THR A 136 -8.09 -5.53 -2.03
C THR A 136 -9.01 -6.37 -1.14
N ALA A 137 -9.32 -5.85 0.06
CA ALA A 137 -10.34 -6.43 0.93
C ALA A 137 -11.74 -6.32 0.31
N ALA A 138 -12.00 -5.25 -0.45
CA ALA A 138 -13.23 -5.04 -1.19
C ALA A 138 -13.45 -6.14 -2.24
N GLN A 139 -12.41 -6.51 -3.00
CA GLN A 139 -12.50 -7.61 -3.95
C GLN A 139 -12.92 -8.92 -3.27
N ARG A 140 -12.22 -9.28 -2.18
CA ARG A 140 -12.56 -10.50 -1.43
C ARG A 140 -13.99 -10.50 -0.91
N PHE A 141 -14.45 -9.35 -0.42
CA PHE A 141 -15.83 -9.20 0.03
C PHE A 141 -16.82 -9.40 -1.12
N LEU A 142 -16.62 -8.74 -2.27
CA LEU A 142 -17.48 -8.90 -3.45
C LEU A 142 -17.56 -10.36 -3.92
N GLU A 143 -16.43 -11.08 -3.90
CA GLU A 143 -16.40 -12.51 -4.25
C GLU A 143 -17.31 -13.36 -3.36
N THR A 144 -17.49 -12.99 -2.09
CA THR A 144 -18.38 -13.73 -1.18
C THR A 144 -19.86 -13.51 -1.45
N ILE A 145 -20.23 -12.39 -2.10
CA ILE A 145 -21.64 -12.00 -2.25
C ILE A 145 -22.12 -11.99 -3.70
N LYS A 146 -21.23 -12.08 -4.71
CA LYS A 146 -21.59 -11.95 -6.13
C LYS A 146 -22.67 -12.91 -6.60
N ASP A 147 -22.58 -14.18 -6.20
CA ASP A 147 -23.53 -15.21 -6.61
C ASP A 147 -24.90 -15.00 -5.96
N LYS A 148 -24.92 -14.58 -4.70
CA LYS A 148 -26.14 -14.27 -3.96
C LYS A 148 -26.93 -13.13 -4.61
N TYR A 149 -26.23 -12.09 -5.07
CA TYR A 149 -26.87 -10.88 -5.63
C TYR A 149 -26.83 -10.83 -7.16
N GLY A 150 -26.21 -11.80 -7.82
CA GLY A 150 -26.26 -11.99 -9.27
C GLY A 150 -25.58 -10.89 -10.08
N PHE A 151 -24.42 -10.40 -9.64
CA PHE A 151 -23.62 -9.40 -10.36
C PHE A 151 -22.28 -9.99 -10.84
N THR A 152 -21.61 -9.30 -11.76
CA THR A 152 -20.28 -9.63 -12.22
C THR A 152 -19.24 -8.68 -11.63
N ILE A 153 -18.04 -9.21 -11.38
CA ILE A 153 -16.90 -8.42 -10.89
C ILE A 153 -15.97 -8.12 -12.06
N LYS A 154 -15.56 -6.85 -12.21
CA LYS A 154 -14.50 -6.43 -13.09
C LYS A 154 -13.35 -5.85 -12.25
N THR A 155 -12.17 -6.47 -12.36
CA THR A 155 -10.99 -6.05 -11.61
C THR A 155 -10.17 -4.99 -12.36
N PHE A 156 -9.47 -4.16 -11.59
CA PHE A 156 -8.62 -3.08 -12.09
C PHE A 156 -7.30 -3.06 -11.32
N ASP A 157 -6.23 -2.69 -12.00
CA ASP A 157 -4.91 -2.58 -11.36
C ASP A 157 -4.75 -1.26 -10.59
N THR A 158 -5.49 -0.21 -10.99
CA THR A 158 -5.43 1.11 -10.34
C THR A 158 -6.81 1.67 -10.07
N SER A 159 -6.92 2.50 -9.02
CA SER A 159 -8.16 3.22 -8.71
C SER A 159 -8.56 4.19 -9.82
N ASP A 160 -7.60 4.81 -10.51
CA ASP A 160 -7.88 5.74 -11.62
C ASP A 160 -8.56 5.04 -12.79
N LEU A 161 -8.09 3.84 -13.19
CA LEU A 161 -8.73 3.05 -14.26
C LEU A 161 -10.16 2.65 -13.86
N MET A 162 -10.37 2.29 -12.60
CA MET A 162 -11.68 1.94 -12.06
C MET A 162 -12.63 3.15 -12.06
N ASN A 163 -12.17 4.30 -11.56
CA ASN A 163 -12.93 5.57 -11.55
C ASN A 163 -13.32 6.03 -12.97
N ASN A 164 -12.37 5.97 -13.90
CA ASN A 164 -12.62 6.31 -15.31
C ASN A 164 -13.64 5.36 -15.93
N SER A 165 -13.57 4.06 -15.63
CA SER A 165 -14.53 3.07 -16.13
C SER A 165 -15.94 3.30 -15.59
N LEU A 166 -16.09 3.69 -14.32
CA LEU A 166 -17.39 4.08 -13.75
C LEU A 166 -17.93 5.35 -14.41
N SER A 167 -17.09 6.37 -14.56
CA SER A 167 -17.47 7.64 -15.17
C SER A 167 -17.89 7.49 -16.64
N ALA A 168 -17.25 6.59 -17.37
CA ALA A 168 -17.57 6.26 -18.76
C ALA A 168 -18.79 5.29 -18.90
N GLY A 169 -19.34 4.78 -17.81
CA GLY A 169 -20.44 3.81 -17.83
C GLY A 169 -20.02 2.40 -18.28
N ALA A 170 -18.72 2.09 -18.28
CA ALA A 170 -18.19 0.76 -18.60
C ALA A 170 -18.33 -0.24 -17.45
N ILE A 171 -18.66 0.24 -16.26
CA ILE A 171 -19.12 -0.49 -15.08
C ILE A 171 -20.27 0.28 -14.45
N ASP A 172 -21.16 -0.41 -13.73
CA ASP A 172 -22.37 0.18 -13.12
C ASP A 172 -22.11 0.75 -11.73
N ALA A 173 -21.18 0.14 -11.02
CA ALA A 173 -20.77 0.51 -9.67
C ALA A 173 -19.30 0.15 -9.46
N MET A 174 -18.69 0.69 -8.41
CA MET A 174 -17.40 0.24 -7.93
C MET A 174 -17.42 0.10 -6.41
N MET A 175 -16.52 -0.72 -5.86
CA MET A 175 -16.33 -0.87 -4.43
C MET A 175 -14.85 -0.62 -4.10
N ASP A 176 -14.64 0.32 -3.16
CA ASP A 176 -13.28 0.69 -2.69
C ASP A 176 -13.30 1.02 -1.19
#